data_c685f1c7926866686f521afb4db0428b
#
_entry.id   c685f1c7926866686f521afb4db0428b
#
_cell.length_a   1.000
_cell.length_b   1.000
_cell.length_c   1.000
_cell.angle_alpha   90.00
_cell.angle_beta   90.00
_cell.angle_gamma   90.00
#
_symmetry.space_group_name_H-M   'P 1'
#
loop_
_entity.id
_entity.type
_entity.pdbx_description
1 polymer ?
#
loop_
_entity_poly.entity_id
_entity_poly.type
_entity_poly.pdbx_seq_one_letter_code
_entity_poly.pdbx_strand_id
1 'polypeptide(L)'
;MHLIISVAKGLALAISWLDELPSTHQYLIDGLKLGTFEAPLGIGVDRQTNGVGSRGNSWIGGEGNLFFSFCVEEKHLPKDLPLASISIYFSALVKEILANQGSMVWLKWPNDFYLGDKKIGGLITTKTGLNIVGSIGLNLCSSPQKFGVLDIKIEPKEIASLIMLEIEKKI
;
A
#
# COMPACT_ATOMS: atom_id res chain seq x y z
N MET A 1 3.25 10.60 16.25
CA MET A 1 3.28 10.85 14.78
C MET A 1 4.73 11.04 14.38
N HIS A 2 5.31 10.11 13.66
CA HIS A 2 6.67 10.20 13.13
C HIS A 2 6.58 10.49 11.63
N LEU A 3 7.11 11.64 11.22
CA LEU A 3 7.22 11.99 9.80
C LEU A 3 8.50 11.37 9.25
N ILE A 4 8.39 10.44 8.31
CA ILE A 4 9.53 9.91 7.56
C ILE A 4 9.57 10.67 6.23
N ILE A 5 10.57 11.51 6.06
CA ILE A 5 10.81 12.22 4.79
C ILE A 5 11.86 11.42 4.02
N SER A 6 11.49 10.83 2.89
CA SER A 6 12.43 10.30 1.92
C SER A 6 12.67 11.38 0.86
N VAL A 7 13.92 11.78 0.66
CA VAL A 7 14.29 12.78 -0.37
C VAL A 7 15.01 12.04 -1.49
N ALA A 8 14.34 11.87 -2.63
CA ALA A 8 14.98 11.46 -3.86
C ALA A 8 14.60 12.45 -4.98
N LYS A 9 15.58 12.91 -5.75
CA LYS A 9 15.43 13.79 -6.93
C LYS A 9 14.59 15.08 -6.75
N GLY A 10 14.55 15.67 -5.55
CA GLY A 10 13.98 17.02 -5.35
C GLY A 10 12.47 17.05 -5.04
N LEU A 11 11.75 15.92 -5.03
CA LEU A 11 10.42 15.80 -4.43
C LEU A 11 10.56 15.12 -3.06
N ALA A 12 10.09 15.78 -2.01
CA ALA A 12 10.00 15.16 -0.70
C ALA A 12 8.73 14.31 -0.65
N LEU A 13 8.87 12.98 -0.82
CA LEU A 13 7.76 12.08 -0.56
C LEU A 13 7.53 11.99 0.94
N ALA A 14 6.41 12.53 1.39
CA ALA A 14 6.02 12.46 2.78
C ALA A 14 5.37 11.10 3.08
N ILE A 15 5.93 10.38 4.05
CA ILE A 15 5.25 9.26 4.70
C ILE A 15 4.97 9.68 6.13
N SER A 16 3.70 9.72 6.51
CA SER A 16 3.29 9.86 7.90
C SER A 16 3.05 8.49 8.49
N TRP A 17 3.66 8.21 9.65
CA TRP A 17 3.48 6.96 10.37
C TRP A 17 2.81 7.23 11.72
N LEU A 18 1.73 6.52 12.00
CA LEU A 18 0.96 6.64 13.24
C LEU A 18 0.95 5.29 13.99
N ASP A 19 0.63 5.34 15.27
CA ASP A 19 0.59 4.15 16.10
C ASP A 19 -0.64 3.30 15.78
N GLU A 20 -1.80 3.94 15.61
CA GLU A 20 -3.07 3.26 15.34
C GLU A 20 -4.03 4.12 14.51
N LEU A 21 -4.75 3.48 13.60
CA LEU A 21 -5.93 4.02 12.90
C LEU A 21 -6.99 2.92 12.72
N PRO A 22 -8.25 3.28 12.57
CA PRO A 22 -9.25 2.31 12.10
C PRO A 22 -8.89 1.76 10.72
N SER A 23 -8.57 2.64 9.76
CA SER A 23 -8.20 2.28 8.40
C SER A 23 -7.34 3.37 7.77
N THR A 24 -6.14 3.02 7.31
CA THR A 24 -5.27 3.93 6.55
C THR A 24 -5.93 4.37 5.24
N HIS A 25 -6.69 3.46 4.60
CA HIS A 25 -7.44 3.74 3.38
C HIS A 25 -8.47 4.85 3.59
N GLN A 26 -9.35 4.69 4.59
CA GLN A 26 -10.41 5.65 4.84
C GLN A 26 -9.84 6.98 5.32
N TYR A 27 -8.83 6.94 6.19
CA TYR A 27 -8.16 8.14 6.71
C TYR A 27 -7.58 9.00 5.59
N LEU A 28 -6.91 8.38 4.62
CA LEU A 28 -6.33 9.08 3.48
C LEU A 28 -7.41 9.65 2.55
N ILE A 29 -8.48 8.90 2.27
CA ILE A 29 -9.61 9.37 1.47
C ILE A 29 -10.29 10.59 2.13
N ASP A 30 -10.54 10.53 3.43
CA ASP A 30 -11.21 11.61 4.16
C ASP A 30 -10.34 12.86 4.19
N GLY A 31 -9.04 12.73 4.42
CA GLY A 31 -8.11 13.86 4.37
C GLY A 31 -8.04 14.53 2.99
N LEU A 32 -8.05 13.75 1.90
CA LEU A 32 -8.11 14.29 0.54
C LEU A 32 -9.43 15.01 0.26
N LYS A 33 -10.57 14.45 0.70
CA LYS A 33 -11.89 15.09 0.54
C LYS A 33 -12.02 16.40 1.32
N LEU A 34 -11.41 16.48 2.49
CA LEU A 34 -11.40 17.66 3.34
C LEU A 34 -10.35 18.70 2.91
N GLY A 35 -9.48 18.36 1.96
CA GLY A 35 -8.38 19.23 1.54
C GLY A 35 -7.26 19.39 2.59
N THR A 36 -7.18 18.49 3.56
CA THR A 36 -6.12 18.47 4.58
C THR A 36 -4.90 17.65 4.15
N PHE A 37 -5.06 16.81 3.12
CA PHE A 37 -3.97 16.06 2.49
C PHE A 37 -3.87 16.36 1.00
N GLU A 38 -2.64 16.33 0.51
CA GLU A 38 -2.29 16.51 -0.91
C GLU A 38 -1.40 15.36 -1.38
N ALA A 39 -1.58 14.96 -2.64
CA ALA A 39 -0.74 13.95 -3.27
C ALA A 39 0.59 14.58 -3.78
N PRO A 40 1.72 13.85 -3.74
CA PRO A 40 1.85 12.47 -3.28
C PRO A 40 2.03 12.37 -1.76
N LEU A 41 1.37 11.42 -1.12
CA LEU A 41 1.45 11.19 0.32
C LEU A 41 1.30 9.70 0.64
N GLY A 42 2.05 9.21 1.62
CA GLY A 42 1.91 7.88 2.21
C GLY A 42 1.48 7.95 3.68
N ILE A 43 0.59 7.05 4.08
CA ILE A 43 0.12 6.88 5.47
C ILE A 43 0.33 5.42 5.87
N GLY A 44 1.13 5.20 6.90
CA GLY A 44 1.33 3.89 7.51
C GLY A 44 0.94 3.87 8.98
N VAL A 45 0.61 2.70 9.50
CA VAL A 45 0.30 2.51 10.92
C VAL A 45 0.89 1.20 11.46
N ASP A 46 1.16 1.18 12.76
CA ASP A 46 1.58 -0.04 13.44
C ASP A 46 0.39 -0.98 13.67
N ARG A 47 -0.81 -0.43 13.91
CA ARG A 47 -2.04 -1.18 14.13
C ARG A 47 -3.24 -0.59 13.41
N GLN A 48 -4.01 -1.47 12.75
CA GLN A 48 -5.25 -1.12 12.09
C GLN A 48 -6.42 -1.89 12.73
N THR A 49 -7.46 -1.17 13.19
CA THR A 49 -8.55 -1.77 13.97
C THR A 49 -9.81 -2.10 13.16
N ASN A 50 -9.97 -1.47 12.00
CA ASN A 50 -11.10 -1.69 11.08
C ASN A 50 -10.63 -1.63 9.63
N GLY A 51 -9.66 -2.48 9.28
CA GLY A 51 -9.07 -2.53 7.94
C GLY A 51 -10.07 -2.91 6.87
N VAL A 52 -9.98 -2.25 5.73
CA VAL A 52 -10.83 -2.47 4.57
C VAL A 52 -10.11 -3.33 3.54
N GLY A 53 -10.78 -4.39 3.10
CA GLY A 53 -10.36 -5.22 1.97
C GLY A 53 -11.27 -5.03 0.75
N SER A 54 -11.02 -5.79 -0.31
CA SER A 54 -11.86 -5.77 -1.50
C SER A 54 -13.27 -6.30 -1.24
N ARG A 55 -14.26 -5.77 -1.98
CA ARG A 55 -15.67 -6.25 -1.98
C ARG A 55 -16.33 -6.24 -0.59
N GLY A 56 -15.97 -5.25 0.26
CA GLY A 56 -16.55 -5.13 1.60
C GLY A 56 -15.98 -6.10 2.64
N ASN A 57 -14.93 -6.84 2.31
CA ASN A 57 -14.23 -7.68 3.29
C ASN A 57 -13.41 -6.81 4.25
N SER A 58 -13.24 -7.29 5.48
CA SER A 58 -12.30 -6.69 6.43
C SER A 58 -10.89 -7.22 6.17
N TRP A 59 -9.89 -6.37 6.39
CA TRP A 59 -8.49 -6.78 6.45
C TRP A 59 -8.05 -6.81 7.92
N ILE A 60 -7.70 -8.00 8.40
CA ILE A 60 -7.27 -8.22 9.79
C ILE A 60 -5.79 -8.65 9.76
N GLY A 61 -4.97 -7.98 10.55
CA GLY A 61 -3.56 -8.34 10.71
C GLY A 61 -3.05 -7.94 12.10
N GLY A 62 -2.04 -8.65 12.59
CA GLY A 62 -1.36 -8.35 13.85
C GLY A 62 -0.30 -7.26 13.69
N GLU A 63 0.26 -6.82 14.81
CA GLU A 63 1.42 -5.92 14.85
C GLU A 63 2.60 -6.49 14.04
N GLY A 64 3.41 -5.60 13.47
CA GLY A 64 4.55 -5.96 12.62
C GLY A 64 4.19 -6.31 11.18
N ASN A 65 2.91 -6.32 10.81
CA ASN A 65 2.45 -6.41 9.44
C ASN A 65 2.37 -5.03 8.77
N LEU A 66 2.32 -5.00 7.45
CA LEU A 66 2.19 -3.75 6.71
C LEU A 66 0.72 -3.34 6.59
N PHE A 67 0.40 -2.15 7.05
CA PHE A 67 -0.83 -1.42 6.78
C PHE A 67 -0.44 -0.05 6.21
N PHE A 68 -0.52 0.08 4.91
CA PHE A 68 -0.02 1.26 4.22
C PHE A 68 -0.96 1.71 3.12
N SER A 69 -1.24 3.01 3.06
CA SER A 69 -1.98 3.65 1.97
C SER A 69 -1.15 4.78 1.39
N PHE A 70 -1.28 5.00 0.10
CA PHE A 70 -0.64 6.10 -0.61
C PHE A 70 -1.63 6.77 -1.55
N CYS A 71 -1.39 8.01 -1.90
CA CYS A 71 -2.12 8.69 -2.96
C CYS A 71 -1.18 9.32 -3.98
N VAL A 72 -1.65 9.33 -5.22
CA VAL A 72 -1.03 9.99 -6.37
C VAL A 72 -2.09 10.71 -7.19
N GLU A 73 -1.74 11.78 -7.87
CA GLU A 73 -2.67 12.38 -8.83
C GLU A 73 -2.79 11.49 -10.07
N GLU A 74 -4.02 11.31 -10.55
CA GLU A 74 -4.33 10.49 -11.74
C GLU A 74 -3.53 10.91 -12.98
N LYS A 75 -3.27 12.21 -13.13
CA LYS A 75 -2.51 12.77 -14.27
C LYS A 75 -1.07 12.23 -14.39
N HIS A 76 -0.52 11.68 -13.30
CA HIS A 76 0.81 11.10 -13.25
C HIS A 76 0.85 9.61 -13.62
N LEU A 77 -0.30 8.97 -13.75
CA LEU A 77 -0.38 7.59 -14.22
C LEU A 77 -0.26 7.54 -15.76
N PRO A 78 0.10 6.39 -16.34
CA PRO A 78 0.11 6.21 -17.78
C PRO A 78 -1.26 6.59 -18.39
N LYS A 79 -1.24 7.41 -19.45
CA LYS A 79 -2.47 7.98 -20.05
C LYS A 79 -3.42 6.92 -20.61
N ASP A 80 -2.89 5.77 -20.99
CA ASP A 80 -3.61 4.63 -21.54
C ASP A 80 -3.98 3.58 -20.49
N LEU A 81 -3.73 3.85 -19.20
CA LEU A 81 -4.08 2.94 -18.11
C LEU A 81 -5.56 3.05 -17.75
N PRO A 82 -6.39 2.02 -18.05
CA PRO A 82 -7.80 2.04 -17.67
C PRO A 82 -7.97 2.08 -16.14
N LEU A 83 -8.98 2.79 -15.65
CA LEU A 83 -9.30 2.84 -14.21
C LEU A 83 -9.44 1.44 -13.58
N ALA A 84 -10.07 0.51 -14.31
CA ALA A 84 -10.23 -0.87 -13.85
C ALA A 84 -8.90 -1.64 -13.69
N SER A 85 -7.81 -1.15 -14.31
CA SER A 85 -6.50 -1.78 -14.28
C SER A 85 -5.54 -1.14 -13.26
N ILE A 86 -5.94 -0.08 -12.57
CA ILE A 86 -5.07 0.64 -11.63
C ILE A 86 -4.63 -0.27 -10.49
N SER A 87 -5.52 -1.10 -9.94
CA SER A 87 -5.15 -2.02 -8.86
C SER A 87 -4.12 -3.05 -9.30
N ILE A 88 -4.24 -3.56 -10.53
CA ILE A 88 -3.25 -4.48 -11.13
C ILE A 88 -1.90 -3.78 -11.33
N TYR A 89 -1.91 -2.55 -11.82
CA TYR A 89 -0.70 -1.76 -12.05
C TYR A 89 0.12 -1.58 -10.77
N PHE A 90 -0.52 -1.13 -9.69
CA PHE A 90 0.17 -0.98 -8.40
C PHE A 90 0.50 -2.32 -7.74
N SER A 91 -0.33 -3.36 -7.93
CA SER A 91 -0.01 -4.69 -7.40
C SER A 91 1.20 -5.30 -8.10
N ALA A 92 1.34 -5.11 -9.42
CA ALA A 92 2.52 -5.54 -10.17
C ALA A 92 3.78 -4.81 -9.69
N LEU A 93 3.69 -3.50 -9.46
CA LEU A 93 4.78 -2.69 -8.90
C LEU A 93 5.23 -3.22 -7.53
N VAL A 94 4.30 -3.46 -6.62
CA VAL A 94 4.63 -4.00 -5.29
C VAL A 94 5.21 -5.40 -5.39
N LYS A 95 4.67 -6.26 -6.26
CA LYS A 95 5.22 -7.60 -6.51
C LYS A 95 6.68 -7.53 -6.99
N GLU A 96 7.01 -6.61 -7.90
CA GLU A 96 8.38 -6.40 -8.37
C GLU A 96 9.31 -5.93 -7.25
N ILE A 97 8.85 -5.00 -6.41
CA ILE A 97 9.61 -4.55 -5.23
C ILE A 97 9.96 -5.74 -4.34
N LEU A 98 8.97 -6.56 -3.98
CA LEU A 98 9.17 -7.72 -3.11
C LEU A 98 10.08 -8.77 -3.76
N ALA A 99 9.94 -9.03 -5.05
CA ALA A 99 10.80 -9.94 -5.79
C ALA A 99 12.26 -9.46 -5.85
N ASN A 100 12.48 -8.15 -5.99
CA ASN A 100 13.82 -7.55 -5.95
C ASN A 100 14.47 -7.65 -4.56
N GLN A 101 13.67 -7.82 -3.50
CA GLN A 101 14.15 -8.13 -2.14
C GLN A 101 14.36 -9.63 -1.90
N GLY A 102 14.15 -10.47 -2.92
CA GLY A 102 14.37 -11.92 -2.86
C GLY A 102 13.14 -12.76 -2.52
N SER A 103 11.95 -12.16 -2.45
CA SER A 103 10.70 -12.90 -2.21
C SER A 103 10.25 -13.69 -3.43
N MET A 104 9.72 -14.90 -3.20
CA MET A 104 9.07 -15.74 -4.21
C MET A 104 7.59 -15.42 -4.39
N VAL A 105 7.16 -14.23 -3.96
CA VAL A 105 5.78 -13.78 -4.08
C VAL A 105 5.30 -13.78 -5.54
N TRP A 106 4.09 -14.26 -5.75
CA TRP A 106 3.41 -14.15 -7.02
C TRP A 106 2.07 -13.41 -6.89
N LEU A 107 1.60 -12.82 -7.97
CA LEU A 107 0.38 -12.04 -8.00
C LEU A 107 -0.78 -12.88 -8.53
N LYS A 108 -1.75 -13.15 -7.67
CA LYS A 108 -3.05 -13.69 -8.09
C LYS A 108 -3.92 -12.52 -8.55
N TRP A 109 -4.17 -12.50 -9.84
CA TRP A 109 -4.97 -11.45 -10.48
C TRP A 109 -6.33 -11.22 -9.76
N PRO A 110 -6.77 -9.97 -9.59
CA PRO A 110 -6.08 -8.75 -10.04
C PRO A 110 -5.14 -8.12 -8.99
N ASN A 111 -5.24 -8.48 -7.71
CA ASN A 111 -4.69 -7.64 -6.63
C ASN A 111 -4.30 -8.39 -5.35
N ASP A 112 -4.16 -9.69 -5.40
CA ASP A 112 -3.83 -10.53 -4.25
C ASP A 112 -2.40 -11.09 -4.35
N PHE A 113 -1.65 -11.00 -3.25
CA PHE A 113 -0.28 -11.53 -3.14
C PHE A 113 -0.30 -12.90 -2.50
N TYR A 114 0.44 -13.84 -3.09
CA TYR A 114 0.50 -15.23 -2.66
C TYR A 114 1.94 -15.75 -2.56
N LEU A 115 2.14 -16.68 -1.63
CA LEU A 115 3.31 -17.55 -1.56
C LEU A 115 2.80 -19.00 -1.57
N GLY A 116 3.24 -19.80 -2.56
CA GLY A 116 2.64 -21.10 -2.80
C GLY A 116 1.13 -20.96 -3.00
N ASP A 117 0.34 -21.63 -2.18
CA ASP A 117 -1.13 -21.62 -2.20
C ASP A 117 -1.76 -20.64 -1.18
N LYS A 118 -0.95 -19.93 -0.39
CA LYS A 118 -1.42 -19.08 0.70
C LYS A 118 -1.39 -17.60 0.32
N LYS A 119 -2.50 -16.93 0.54
CA LYS A 119 -2.58 -15.47 0.42
C LYS A 119 -1.79 -14.83 1.55
N ILE A 120 -0.89 -13.89 1.21
CA ILE A 120 -0.09 -13.12 2.16
C ILE A 120 -0.51 -11.65 2.23
N GLY A 121 -1.32 -11.18 1.29
CA GLY A 121 -1.70 -9.78 1.24
C GLY A 121 -2.61 -9.45 0.07
N GLY A 122 -2.90 -8.16 -0.06
CA GLY A 122 -3.67 -7.62 -1.16
C GLY A 122 -3.56 -6.11 -1.24
N LEU A 123 -3.97 -5.56 -2.39
CA LEU A 123 -4.00 -4.15 -2.67
C LEU A 123 -5.38 -3.75 -3.20
N ILE A 124 -5.92 -2.66 -2.68
CA ILE A 124 -7.15 -2.04 -3.19
C ILE A 124 -6.86 -0.64 -3.69
N THR A 125 -7.65 -0.16 -4.64
CA THR A 125 -7.54 1.21 -5.14
C THR A 125 -8.90 1.89 -5.18
N THR A 126 -8.90 3.20 -4.90
CA THR A 126 -10.10 4.04 -4.96
C THR A 126 -9.74 5.36 -5.62
N LYS A 127 -10.56 5.80 -6.56
CA LYS A 127 -10.46 7.15 -7.12
C LYS A 127 -11.20 8.14 -6.22
N THR A 128 -10.53 9.22 -5.84
CA THR A 128 -11.08 10.29 -4.99
C THR A 128 -10.73 11.64 -5.61
N GLY A 129 -11.71 12.29 -6.25
CA GLY A 129 -11.48 13.49 -7.03
C GLY A 129 -10.47 13.24 -8.16
N LEU A 130 -9.37 13.99 -8.18
CA LEU A 130 -8.27 13.85 -9.13
C LEU A 130 -7.18 12.88 -8.66
N ASN A 131 -7.37 12.25 -7.49
CA ASN A 131 -6.39 11.37 -6.87
C ASN A 131 -6.79 9.91 -6.97
N ILE A 132 -5.79 9.06 -7.05
CA ILE A 132 -5.89 7.61 -6.87
C ILE A 132 -5.28 7.28 -5.51
N VAL A 133 -6.05 6.63 -4.66
CA VAL A 133 -5.59 6.06 -3.38
C VAL A 133 -5.36 4.58 -3.58
N GLY A 134 -4.13 4.13 -3.34
CA GLY A 134 -3.77 2.71 -3.25
C GLY A 134 -3.58 2.33 -1.79
N SER A 135 -4.08 1.17 -1.39
CA SER A 135 -3.93 0.68 -0.02
C SER A 135 -3.54 -0.79 -0.02
N ILE A 136 -2.52 -1.10 0.75
CA ILE A 136 -1.91 -2.42 0.79
C ILE A 136 -1.87 -2.95 2.22
N GLY A 137 -2.24 -4.22 2.37
CA GLY A 137 -2.02 -5.01 3.56
C GLY A 137 -1.16 -6.21 3.23
N LEU A 138 -0.06 -6.41 3.98
CA LEU A 138 0.81 -7.58 3.83
C LEU A 138 1.10 -8.20 5.19
N ASN A 139 0.99 -9.52 5.26
CA ASN A 139 1.40 -10.30 6.42
C ASN A 139 2.93 -10.49 6.37
N LEU A 140 3.66 -9.72 7.18
CA LEU A 140 5.12 -9.76 7.23
C LEU A 140 5.65 -10.71 8.30
N CYS A 141 4.98 -10.78 9.44
CA CYS A 141 5.45 -11.57 10.59
C CYS A 141 4.38 -12.48 11.18
N SER A 142 3.10 -12.22 10.95
CA SER A 142 2.00 -13.01 11.51
C SER A 142 0.79 -13.02 10.58
N SER A 143 0.01 -14.09 10.65
CA SER A 143 -1.24 -14.21 9.87
C SER A 143 -2.25 -15.11 10.58
N PRO A 144 -3.57 -14.93 10.33
CA PRO A 144 -4.57 -15.93 10.67
C PRO A 144 -4.26 -17.27 9.97
N GLN A 145 -4.65 -18.40 10.59
CA GLN A 145 -4.28 -19.77 10.17
C GLN A 145 -4.44 -20.08 8.68
N LYS A 146 -5.41 -19.48 8.01
CA LYS A 146 -5.69 -19.71 6.57
C LYS A 146 -4.83 -18.90 5.60
N PHE A 147 -4.03 -17.94 6.12
CA PHE A 147 -3.19 -17.05 5.32
C PHE A 147 -1.72 -17.39 5.52
N GLY A 148 -0.88 -16.89 4.62
CA GLY A 148 0.57 -17.00 4.71
C GLY A 148 1.23 -15.74 5.25
N VAL A 149 2.53 -15.83 5.42
CA VAL A 149 3.43 -14.74 5.83
C VAL A 149 4.52 -14.60 4.77
N LEU A 150 5.02 -13.39 4.56
CA LEU A 150 6.09 -13.10 3.59
C LEU A 150 7.35 -13.93 3.91
N ASP A 151 8.03 -14.40 2.88
CA ASP A 151 9.20 -15.31 2.96
C ASP A 151 10.55 -14.61 3.16
N ILE A 152 10.54 -13.28 3.28
CA ILE A 152 11.71 -12.45 3.58
C ILE A 152 11.49 -11.64 4.84
N LYS A 153 12.58 -11.27 5.53
CA LYS A 153 12.52 -10.35 6.66
C LYS A 153 12.71 -8.93 6.16
N ILE A 154 11.71 -8.11 6.34
CA ILE A 154 11.72 -6.69 5.97
C ILE A 154 10.75 -5.94 6.88
N GLU A 155 11.13 -4.74 7.29
CA GLU A 155 10.30 -3.92 8.17
C GLU A 155 9.18 -3.22 7.40
N PRO A 156 7.98 -3.02 8.01
CA PRO A 156 6.86 -2.34 7.37
C PRO A 156 7.23 -0.96 6.80
N LYS A 157 8.00 -0.16 7.55
CA LYS A 157 8.45 1.17 7.14
C LYS A 157 9.41 1.12 5.94
N GLU A 158 10.21 0.08 5.85
CA GLU A 158 11.13 -0.12 4.73
C GLU A 158 10.36 -0.43 3.43
N ILE A 159 9.39 -1.35 3.48
CA ILE A 159 8.53 -1.63 2.32
C ILE A 159 7.75 -0.38 1.90
N ALA A 160 7.16 0.35 2.84
CA ALA A 160 6.43 1.59 2.55
C ALA A 160 7.33 2.61 1.84
N SER A 161 8.58 2.76 2.30
CA SER A 161 9.57 3.65 1.67
C SER A 161 9.92 3.19 0.25
N LEU A 162 10.13 1.90 0.02
CA LEU A 162 10.41 1.33 -1.30
C LEU A 162 9.22 1.54 -2.26
N ILE A 163 7.99 1.38 -1.79
CA ILE A 163 6.78 1.63 -2.58
C ILE A 163 6.73 3.10 -3.01
N MET A 164 6.92 4.04 -2.08
CA MET A 164 6.87 5.46 -2.40
C MET A 164 8.00 5.87 -3.35
N LEU A 165 9.23 5.37 -3.16
CA LEU A 165 10.36 5.61 -4.06
C LEU A 165 10.08 5.09 -5.48
N GLU A 166 9.45 3.93 -5.62
CA GLU A 166 9.13 3.38 -6.94
C GLU A 166 7.99 4.14 -7.61
N ILE A 167 7.00 4.61 -6.84
CA ILE A 167 5.95 5.50 -7.33
C ILE A 167 6.56 6.81 -7.84
N GLU A 168 7.48 7.43 -7.09
CA GLU A 168 8.15 8.68 -7.48
C GLU A 168 8.86 8.58 -8.84
N LYS A 169 9.49 7.44 -9.12
CA LYS A 169 10.18 7.23 -10.41
C LYS A 169 9.22 7.21 -11.61
N LYS A 170 7.93 7.02 -11.35
CA LYS A 170 6.90 6.83 -12.39
C LYS A 170 5.99 8.03 -12.57
N ILE A 171 6.04 9.03 -11.65
CA ILE A 171 5.25 10.26 -11.69
C ILE A 171 6.05 11.47 -12.22
#